data_44c6074ea28071ae6a8a8f736591a232
#
_entry.id   44c6074ea28071ae6a8a8f736591a232
#
_cell.length_a   1.000
_cell.length_b   1.000
_cell.length_c   1.000
_cell.angle_alpha   90.00
_cell.angle_beta   90.00
_cell.angle_gamma   90.00
#
_symmetry.space_group_name_H-M   'P 1'
#
loop_
_entity.id
_entity.type
_entity.pdbx_description
1 polymer ?
#
loop_
_entity_poly.entity_id
_entity_poly.type
_entity_poly.pdbx_seq_one_letter_code
_entity_poly.pdbx_strand_id
1 'polypeptide(L)'
;MAFFIKYEFWYNYLHILKYRKVPAYSVSSIFRPEQVFFKWYAKKYAGVLRCITHFFVQNEQSRELLEKIGITEVTISGDTRFDRVLQIKEQSKRLPLVEAFKNKKQTVEEAYKQEYKVFVAGSSWPPDEDIFIRFFNEHPEWKLIIAPHVIGNDHLQQIMSKLNRKTVRYTEATPETAAEAQCMIIDCFGLLSSIYHYGEVAYVGGGFGVGIHNVLEAAVWNVPVFFGPNNKRFQEAQQLLASGGAVEITDYNSFDSAMTRFMNDEKWLKECGSKAGEYVKSKAGATDIVLKESLHI
;
A
#
# COMPACT_ATOMS: atom_id res chain seq x y z
N MET A 1 10.75 -27.31 -7.83
CA MET A 1 9.45 -26.68 -7.65
C MET A 1 9.48 -25.25 -8.18
N ALA A 2 8.31 -24.69 -8.56
CA ALA A 2 8.16 -23.33 -9.05
C ALA A 2 6.96 -22.66 -8.37
N PHE A 3 7.12 -21.39 -7.95
CA PHE A 3 6.05 -20.59 -7.35
C PHE A 3 5.68 -19.44 -8.29
N PHE A 4 4.40 -19.31 -8.58
CA PHE A 4 3.82 -18.25 -9.39
C PHE A 4 2.95 -17.37 -8.47
N ILE A 5 3.26 -16.08 -8.43
CA ILE A 5 2.56 -15.16 -7.53
C ILE A 5 1.41 -14.49 -8.26
N LYS A 6 0.19 -14.59 -7.71
CA LYS A 6 -1.05 -13.98 -8.21
C LYS A 6 -1.46 -14.47 -9.61
N TYR A 7 -1.34 -13.63 -10.66
CA TYR A 7 -1.96 -13.83 -11.98
C TYR A 7 -1.00 -14.35 -13.05
N GLU A 8 0.16 -14.88 -12.66
CA GLU A 8 1.24 -15.28 -13.55
C GLU A 8 0.98 -16.68 -14.16
N PHE A 9 -0.04 -16.79 -15.02
CA PHE A 9 -0.42 -18.06 -15.69
C PHE A 9 0.19 -18.16 -17.09
N TRP A 10 1.48 -18.21 -17.19
CA TRP A 10 2.25 -18.20 -18.42
C TRP A 10 2.20 -19.59 -19.10
N TYR A 11 1.44 -19.68 -20.18
CA TYR A 11 1.11 -20.93 -20.87
C TYR A 11 2.32 -21.82 -21.13
N ASN A 12 3.35 -21.31 -21.81
CA ASN A 12 4.52 -22.08 -22.20
C ASN A 12 5.32 -22.57 -20.98
N TYR A 13 5.52 -21.70 -19.97
CA TYR A 13 6.24 -22.09 -18.75
C TYR A 13 5.53 -23.21 -18.01
N LEU A 14 4.24 -23.07 -17.78
CA LEU A 14 3.45 -24.02 -17.03
C LEU A 14 3.38 -25.39 -17.74
N HIS A 15 3.24 -25.42 -19.07
CA HIS A 15 3.25 -26.67 -19.85
C HIS A 15 4.61 -27.35 -19.81
N ILE A 16 5.73 -26.61 -19.92
CA ILE A 16 7.09 -27.16 -19.80
C ILE A 16 7.33 -27.73 -18.41
N LEU A 17 6.94 -27.01 -17.35
CA LEU A 17 7.08 -27.49 -15.97
C LEU A 17 6.29 -28.79 -15.76
N LYS A 18 5.04 -28.84 -16.23
CA LYS A 18 4.21 -30.04 -16.18
C LYS A 18 4.85 -31.21 -16.96
N TYR A 19 5.33 -30.98 -18.18
CA TYR A 19 6.01 -31.99 -18.99
C TYR A 19 7.25 -32.53 -18.25
N ARG A 20 8.01 -31.67 -17.60
CA ARG A 20 9.20 -32.03 -16.80
C ARG A 20 8.88 -32.58 -15.41
N LYS A 21 7.59 -32.72 -15.06
CA LYS A 21 7.12 -33.16 -13.73
C LYS A 21 7.65 -32.29 -12.58
N VAL A 22 7.85 -31.00 -12.82
CA VAL A 22 8.25 -30.04 -11.80
C VAL A 22 6.97 -29.49 -11.16
N PRO A 23 6.78 -29.64 -9.83
CA PRO A 23 5.63 -29.07 -9.14
C PRO A 23 5.58 -27.56 -9.32
N ALA A 24 4.41 -27.04 -9.69
CA ALA A 24 4.12 -25.62 -9.83
C ALA A 24 3.00 -25.21 -8.87
N TYR A 25 3.22 -24.18 -8.10
CA TYR A 25 2.29 -23.66 -7.09
C TYR A 25 1.86 -22.26 -7.48
N SER A 26 0.56 -21.97 -7.38
CA SER A 26 0.02 -20.61 -7.55
C SER A 26 -0.27 -20.04 -6.18
N VAL A 27 0.36 -18.90 -5.84
CA VAL A 27 0.33 -18.31 -4.50
C VAL A 27 -0.39 -16.97 -4.51
N SER A 28 -1.23 -16.75 -3.51
CA SER A 28 -2.02 -15.52 -3.34
C SER A 28 -2.88 -15.18 -4.56
N SER A 29 -3.38 -16.19 -5.27
CA SER A 29 -4.24 -16.00 -6.42
C SER A 29 -5.64 -15.59 -5.99
N ILE A 30 -6.25 -14.67 -6.77
CA ILE A 30 -7.64 -14.30 -6.61
C ILE A 30 -8.35 -14.44 -7.95
N PHE A 31 -9.46 -15.17 -7.96
CA PHE A 31 -10.23 -15.43 -9.16
C PHE A 31 -11.57 -14.68 -9.12
N ARG A 32 -12.04 -14.30 -10.31
CA ARG A 32 -13.30 -13.58 -10.50
C ARG A 32 -14.13 -14.24 -11.59
N PRO A 33 -15.48 -14.24 -11.48
CA PRO A 33 -16.36 -14.93 -12.44
C PRO A 33 -16.24 -14.46 -13.89
N GLU A 34 -15.87 -13.18 -14.07
CA GLU A 34 -15.72 -12.56 -15.38
C GLU A 34 -14.44 -12.97 -16.12
N GLN A 35 -13.47 -13.59 -15.44
CA GLN A 35 -12.23 -14.02 -16.08
C GLN A 35 -12.47 -15.14 -17.11
N VAL A 36 -11.65 -15.12 -18.15
CA VAL A 36 -11.75 -16.02 -19.30
C VAL A 36 -11.77 -17.50 -18.93
N PHE A 37 -11.09 -17.90 -17.88
CA PHE A 37 -10.97 -19.29 -17.42
C PHE A 37 -12.32 -19.94 -17.08
N PHE A 38 -13.33 -19.15 -16.68
CA PHE A 38 -14.64 -19.60 -16.23
C PHE A 38 -15.74 -19.45 -17.28
N LYS A 39 -15.39 -18.99 -18.50
CA LYS A 39 -16.35 -18.84 -19.58
C LYS A 39 -16.55 -20.17 -20.30
N TRP A 40 -17.79 -20.50 -20.62
CA TRP A 40 -18.16 -21.77 -21.26
C TRP A 40 -17.43 -22.04 -22.60
N TYR A 41 -17.11 -20.97 -23.35
CA TYR A 41 -16.37 -21.02 -24.60
C TYR A 41 -14.86 -21.13 -24.46
N ALA A 42 -14.33 -20.94 -23.27
CA ALA A 42 -12.90 -20.77 -23.03
C ALA A 42 -12.24 -21.98 -22.33
N LYS A 43 -12.81 -23.20 -22.50
CA LYS A 43 -12.29 -24.45 -21.89
C LYS A 43 -10.81 -24.70 -22.17
N LYS A 44 -10.30 -24.29 -23.36
CA LYS A 44 -8.88 -24.42 -23.70
C LYS A 44 -8.00 -23.53 -22.82
N TYR A 45 -8.45 -22.32 -22.48
CA TYR A 45 -7.71 -21.41 -21.58
C TYR A 45 -7.65 -21.95 -20.15
N ALA A 46 -8.73 -22.58 -19.67
CA ALA A 46 -8.74 -23.26 -18.38
C ALA A 46 -7.72 -24.42 -18.30
N GLY A 47 -7.30 -24.95 -19.46
CA GLY A 47 -6.28 -26.01 -19.55
C GLY A 47 -4.93 -25.61 -18.95
N VAL A 48 -4.56 -24.32 -19.00
CA VAL A 48 -3.31 -23.83 -18.40
C VAL A 48 -3.32 -23.94 -16.87
N LEU A 49 -4.47 -23.72 -16.26
CA LEU A 49 -4.62 -23.83 -14.80
C LEU A 49 -4.42 -25.27 -14.32
N ARG A 50 -4.74 -26.27 -15.15
CA ARG A 50 -4.51 -27.70 -14.85
C ARG A 50 -3.03 -28.12 -14.90
N CYS A 51 -2.13 -27.18 -15.23
CA CYS A 51 -0.68 -27.38 -15.12
C CYS A 51 -0.14 -27.01 -13.74
N ILE A 52 -0.93 -26.33 -12.92
CA ILE A 52 -0.61 -26.00 -11.53
C ILE A 52 -0.87 -27.22 -10.66
N THR A 53 0.08 -27.53 -9.79
CA THR A 53 -0.01 -28.64 -8.84
C THR A 53 -0.96 -28.33 -7.69
N HIS A 54 -0.88 -27.11 -7.15
CA HIS A 54 -1.74 -26.65 -6.05
C HIS A 54 -1.94 -25.13 -6.10
N PHE A 55 -3.14 -24.69 -5.74
CA PHE A 55 -3.52 -23.28 -5.67
C PHE A 55 -3.67 -22.83 -4.22
N PHE A 56 -2.92 -21.82 -3.84
CA PHE A 56 -3.10 -21.07 -2.61
C PHE A 56 -3.84 -19.77 -2.92
N VAL A 57 -5.14 -19.74 -2.63
CA VAL A 57 -6.02 -18.65 -3.02
C VAL A 57 -6.32 -17.71 -1.86
N GLN A 58 -6.76 -16.49 -2.17
CA GLN A 58 -7.03 -15.46 -1.15
C GLN A 58 -8.38 -15.63 -0.45
N ASN A 59 -9.39 -16.25 -1.13
CA ASN A 59 -10.75 -16.28 -0.61
C ASN A 59 -11.55 -17.49 -1.12
N GLU A 60 -12.70 -17.72 -0.47
CA GLU A 60 -13.64 -18.78 -0.77
C GLU A 60 -14.16 -18.74 -2.22
N GLN A 61 -14.53 -17.54 -2.72
CA GLN A 61 -15.01 -17.38 -4.09
C GLN A 61 -14.00 -17.93 -5.12
N SER A 62 -12.72 -17.70 -4.87
CA SER A 62 -11.65 -18.22 -5.76
C SER A 62 -11.58 -19.73 -5.74
N ARG A 63 -11.75 -20.36 -4.56
CA ARG A 63 -11.83 -21.82 -4.41
C ARG A 63 -13.01 -22.38 -5.18
N GLU A 64 -14.20 -21.86 -4.95
CA GLU A 64 -15.43 -22.30 -5.63
C GLU A 64 -15.34 -22.20 -7.16
N LEU A 65 -14.72 -21.12 -7.67
CA LEU A 65 -14.53 -20.93 -9.10
C LEU A 65 -13.60 -21.99 -9.72
N LEU A 66 -12.52 -22.35 -9.02
CA LEU A 66 -11.60 -23.41 -9.45
C LEU A 66 -12.27 -24.80 -9.40
N GLU A 67 -13.03 -25.09 -8.33
CA GLU A 67 -13.78 -26.34 -8.18
C GLU A 67 -14.82 -26.52 -9.29
N LYS A 68 -15.52 -25.46 -9.72
CA LYS A 68 -16.48 -25.49 -10.85
C LYS A 68 -15.86 -25.93 -12.18
N ILE A 69 -14.56 -25.75 -12.36
CA ILE A 69 -13.83 -26.21 -13.55
C ILE A 69 -13.03 -27.50 -13.29
N GLY A 70 -13.27 -28.16 -12.13
CA GLY A 70 -12.69 -29.47 -11.77
C GLY A 70 -11.26 -29.38 -11.26
N ILE A 71 -10.87 -28.27 -10.61
CA ILE A 71 -9.60 -28.12 -9.91
C ILE A 71 -9.89 -28.13 -8.40
N THR A 72 -9.44 -29.19 -7.72
CA THR A 72 -9.72 -29.47 -6.29
C THR A 72 -8.53 -29.25 -5.38
N GLU A 73 -7.31 -29.21 -5.93
CA GLU A 73 -6.08 -28.96 -5.20
C GLU A 73 -5.96 -27.46 -4.87
N VAL A 74 -6.74 -27.01 -3.88
CA VAL A 74 -6.92 -25.59 -3.54
C VAL A 74 -6.97 -25.40 -2.03
N THR A 75 -6.10 -24.54 -1.51
CA THR A 75 -6.11 -24.10 -0.10
C THR A 75 -6.38 -22.59 -0.03
N ILE A 76 -7.23 -22.15 0.89
CA ILE A 76 -7.43 -20.73 1.19
C ILE A 76 -6.33 -20.32 2.17
N SER A 77 -5.28 -19.71 1.65
CA SER A 77 -4.15 -19.22 2.45
C SER A 77 -4.25 -17.73 2.81
N GLY A 78 -4.96 -16.96 2.01
CA GLY A 78 -4.92 -15.49 2.09
C GLY A 78 -3.87 -14.89 1.14
N ASP A 79 -3.45 -13.66 1.44
CA ASP A 79 -2.50 -12.90 0.61
C ASP A 79 -1.18 -12.69 1.37
N THR A 80 -0.10 -13.20 0.84
CA THR A 80 1.26 -13.10 1.42
C THR A 80 1.79 -11.66 1.51
N ARG A 81 1.13 -10.68 0.88
CA ARG A 81 1.48 -9.27 1.06
C ARG A 81 1.29 -8.79 2.49
N PHE A 82 0.33 -9.36 3.25
CA PHE A 82 0.14 -9.03 4.67
C PHE A 82 1.35 -9.44 5.50
N ASP A 83 1.88 -10.63 5.28
CA ASP A 83 3.09 -11.10 5.96
C ASP A 83 4.30 -10.24 5.56
N ARG A 84 4.39 -9.90 4.26
CA ARG A 84 5.50 -9.11 3.75
C ARG A 84 5.57 -7.71 4.36
N VAL A 85 4.43 -7.00 4.50
CA VAL A 85 4.45 -5.66 5.10
C VAL A 85 4.76 -5.70 6.60
N LEU A 86 4.36 -6.75 7.31
CA LEU A 86 4.75 -6.97 8.71
C LEU A 86 6.26 -7.20 8.82
N GLN A 87 6.84 -8.03 7.98
CA GLN A 87 8.28 -8.26 7.93
C GLN A 87 9.06 -6.97 7.62
N ILE A 88 8.58 -6.16 6.66
CA ILE A 88 9.19 -4.86 6.34
C ILE A 88 9.13 -3.93 7.55
N LYS A 89 8.01 -3.91 8.28
CA LYS A 89 7.87 -3.12 9.50
C LYS A 89 8.91 -3.52 10.56
N GLU A 90 9.09 -4.81 10.80
CA GLU A 90 10.07 -5.33 11.75
C GLU A 90 11.52 -5.00 11.36
N GLN A 91 11.81 -5.00 10.06
CA GLN A 91 13.12 -4.71 9.49
C GLN A 91 13.33 -3.24 9.14
N SER A 92 12.39 -2.35 9.49
CA SER A 92 12.44 -0.95 9.09
C SER A 92 13.68 -0.26 9.66
N LYS A 93 14.30 0.57 8.82
CA LYS A 93 15.47 1.36 9.19
C LYS A 93 15.05 2.75 9.66
N ARG A 94 15.80 3.27 10.61
CA ARG A 94 15.70 4.69 10.97
C ARG A 94 16.16 5.56 9.80
N LEU A 95 15.44 6.64 9.57
CA LEU A 95 15.73 7.61 8.50
C LEU A 95 16.08 8.97 9.12
N PRO A 96 17.37 9.24 9.37
CA PRO A 96 17.79 10.44 10.14
C PRO A 96 17.30 11.76 9.55
N LEU A 97 17.24 11.87 8.23
CA LEU A 97 16.70 13.08 7.57
C LEU A 97 15.19 13.28 7.82
N VAL A 98 14.42 12.17 7.83
CA VAL A 98 12.98 12.23 8.12
C VAL A 98 12.75 12.52 9.62
N GLU A 99 13.60 11.97 10.49
CA GLU A 99 13.57 12.30 11.91
C GLU A 99 13.89 13.78 12.16
N ALA A 100 14.92 14.31 11.49
CA ALA A 100 15.24 15.74 11.56
C ALA A 100 14.09 16.60 11.02
N PHE A 101 13.44 16.17 9.94
CA PHE A 101 12.27 16.84 9.38
C PHE A 101 11.10 16.88 10.36
N LYS A 102 10.80 15.78 11.03
CA LYS A 102 9.67 15.67 11.99
C LYS A 102 9.90 16.46 13.28
N ASN A 103 11.12 16.53 13.76
CA ASN A 103 11.45 17.18 15.02
C ASN A 103 11.29 18.72 14.94
N LYS A 104 10.67 19.33 15.94
CA LYS A 104 10.73 20.78 16.13
C LYS A 104 12.12 21.18 16.62
N LYS A 105 12.66 22.31 16.13
CA LYS A 105 13.89 22.90 16.71
C LYS A 105 13.61 23.22 18.19
N GLN A 106 14.44 22.68 19.07
CA GLN A 106 14.38 23.05 20.48
C GLN A 106 14.82 24.52 20.64
N THR A 107 13.94 25.39 21.11
CA THR A 107 14.34 26.63 21.80
C THR A 107 14.72 26.24 23.21
N VAL A 108 15.67 26.99 23.80
CA VAL A 108 16.28 26.71 25.12
C VAL A 108 15.24 26.63 26.25
N GLU A 109 14.01 27.10 26.02
CA GLU A 109 12.91 27.18 26.98
C GLU A 109 11.94 25.99 26.95
N GLU A 110 11.99 25.12 25.92
CA GLU A 110 11.07 23.99 25.80
C GLU A 110 11.80 22.68 26.09
N ALA A 111 11.69 22.19 27.34
CA ALA A 111 12.31 20.95 27.83
C ALA A 111 11.76 19.66 27.21
N TYR A 112 10.72 19.71 26.33
CA TYR A 112 10.09 18.57 25.72
C TYR A 112 10.29 18.58 24.21
N LYS A 113 10.73 17.43 23.65
CA LYS A 113 10.74 17.20 22.20
C LYS A 113 9.32 17.29 21.68
N GLN A 114 8.96 18.41 21.09
CA GLN A 114 7.70 18.55 20.39
C GLN A 114 7.90 18.17 18.92
N GLU A 115 7.16 17.18 18.43
CA GLU A 115 7.19 16.76 17.05
C GLU A 115 6.08 17.43 16.25
N TYR A 116 6.35 17.69 14.97
CA TYR A 116 5.29 18.07 14.04
C TYR A 116 4.45 16.86 13.67
N LYS A 117 3.14 17.07 13.49
CA LYS A 117 2.29 16.09 12.81
C LYS A 117 2.65 16.07 11.32
N VAL A 118 2.75 14.88 10.76
CA VAL A 118 3.19 14.66 9.37
C VAL A 118 2.13 13.90 8.59
N PHE A 119 1.80 14.41 7.42
CA PHE A 119 1.02 13.68 6.42
C PHE A 119 1.99 13.08 5.39
N VAL A 120 1.83 11.80 5.08
CA VAL A 120 2.68 11.10 4.11
C VAL A 120 1.85 10.69 2.89
N ALA A 121 2.12 11.32 1.75
CA ALA A 121 1.52 10.95 0.47
C ALA A 121 2.49 10.06 -0.32
N GLY A 122 2.15 8.76 -0.44
CA GLY A 122 2.96 7.78 -1.15
C GLY A 122 2.37 7.37 -2.49
N SER A 123 3.24 7.14 -3.47
CA SER A 123 2.90 6.75 -4.85
C SER A 123 1.88 7.71 -5.49
N SER A 124 2.01 9.00 -5.22
CA SER A 124 1.10 10.02 -5.72
C SER A 124 1.25 10.26 -7.22
N TRP A 125 0.17 10.73 -7.82
CA TRP A 125 0.08 11.19 -9.20
C TRP A 125 -0.45 12.62 -9.23
N PRO A 126 -0.30 13.37 -10.33
CA PRO A 126 -0.72 14.77 -10.39
C PRO A 126 -2.16 15.05 -9.90
N PRO A 127 -3.19 14.23 -10.21
CA PRO A 127 -4.54 14.46 -9.67
C PRO A 127 -4.64 14.29 -8.15
N ASP A 128 -3.85 13.38 -7.55
CA ASP A 128 -3.78 13.23 -6.10
C ASP A 128 -3.14 14.45 -5.47
N GLU A 129 -2.03 14.92 -6.07
CA GLU A 129 -1.21 16.04 -5.60
C GLU A 129 -1.99 17.36 -5.60
N ASP A 130 -2.83 17.59 -6.60
CA ASP A 130 -3.68 18.78 -6.68
C ASP A 130 -4.64 18.91 -5.48
N ILE A 131 -5.07 17.78 -4.93
CA ILE A 131 -5.95 17.75 -3.77
C ILE A 131 -5.18 18.09 -2.49
N PHE A 132 -4.18 17.30 -2.14
CA PHE A 132 -3.56 17.45 -0.83
C PHE A 132 -2.58 18.62 -0.75
N ILE A 133 -1.89 19.02 -1.83
CA ILE A 133 -1.00 20.18 -1.82
C ILE A 133 -1.80 21.45 -1.55
N ARG A 134 -2.97 21.61 -2.16
CA ARG A 134 -3.85 22.75 -1.89
C ARG A 134 -4.15 22.87 -0.40
N PHE A 135 -4.56 21.78 0.24
CA PHE A 135 -4.86 21.75 1.67
C PHE A 135 -3.64 22.14 2.53
N PHE A 136 -2.51 21.49 2.29
CA PHE A 136 -1.32 21.71 3.12
C PHE A 136 -0.67 23.08 2.90
N ASN A 137 -0.90 23.75 1.79
CA ASN A 137 -0.49 25.14 1.62
C ASN A 137 -1.20 26.11 2.59
N GLU A 138 -2.41 25.74 3.05
CA GLU A 138 -3.23 26.52 3.99
C GLU A 138 -3.05 26.08 5.46
N HIS A 139 -2.42 24.90 5.71
CA HIS A 139 -2.26 24.29 7.03
C HIS A 139 -0.79 24.13 7.45
N PRO A 140 -0.11 25.21 7.86
CA PRO A 140 1.32 25.17 8.21
C PRO A 140 1.64 24.40 9.51
N GLU A 141 0.66 24.08 10.33
CA GLU A 141 0.79 23.29 11.55
C GLU A 141 1.09 21.81 11.29
N TRP A 142 0.87 21.33 10.06
CA TRP A 142 1.26 20.00 9.60
C TRP A 142 2.39 20.08 8.60
N LYS A 143 3.29 19.11 8.64
CA LYS A 143 4.31 18.88 7.61
C LYS A 143 3.83 17.87 6.59
N LEU A 144 4.35 17.99 5.38
CA LEU A 144 3.97 17.14 4.24
C LEU A 144 5.18 16.39 3.69
N ILE A 145 5.09 15.06 3.60
CA ILE A 145 6.03 14.24 2.84
C ILE A 145 5.32 13.74 1.59
N ILE A 146 5.94 13.96 0.43
CA ILE A 146 5.43 13.48 -0.87
C ILE A 146 6.44 12.50 -1.45
N ALA A 147 6.03 11.26 -1.69
CA ALA A 147 6.78 10.26 -2.45
C ALA A 147 6.02 9.97 -3.76
N PRO A 148 6.29 10.72 -4.83
CA PRO A 148 5.57 10.57 -6.08
C PRO A 148 5.86 9.22 -6.74
N HIS A 149 4.90 8.70 -7.51
CA HIS A 149 5.07 7.44 -8.23
C HIS A 149 6.15 7.54 -9.32
N VAL A 150 6.24 8.70 -9.96
CA VAL A 150 7.25 9.01 -10.98
C VAL A 150 8.17 10.11 -10.46
N ILE A 151 9.46 9.81 -10.34
CA ILE A 151 10.49 10.73 -9.83
C ILE A 151 11.29 11.42 -10.93
N GLY A 152 10.67 11.67 -12.11
CA GLY A 152 11.28 12.45 -13.17
C GLY A 152 11.40 13.95 -12.81
N ASN A 153 12.46 14.62 -13.25
CA ASN A 153 12.72 16.02 -12.89
C ASN A 153 11.54 16.96 -13.22
N ASP A 154 10.89 16.78 -14.37
CA ASP A 154 9.74 17.63 -14.77
C ASP A 154 8.58 17.49 -13.78
N HIS A 155 8.28 16.26 -13.33
CA HIS A 155 7.23 16.02 -12.35
C HIS A 155 7.61 16.59 -10.97
N LEU A 156 8.85 16.40 -10.53
CA LEU A 156 9.33 16.98 -9.28
C LEU A 156 9.26 18.51 -9.30
N GLN A 157 9.59 19.13 -10.42
CA GLN A 157 9.45 20.58 -10.61
C GLN A 157 7.98 21.04 -10.57
N GLN A 158 7.08 20.27 -11.19
CA GLN A 158 5.64 20.54 -11.11
C GLN A 158 5.13 20.51 -9.66
N ILE A 159 5.52 19.51 -8.88
CA ILE A 159 5.17 19.43 -7.45
C ILE A 159 5.71 20.65 -6.70
N MET A 160 7.00 20.96 -6.89
CA MET A 160 7.63 22.10 -6.23
C MET A 160 6.97 23.44 -6.58
N SER A 161 6.53 23.62 -7.82
CA SER A 161 5.86 24.85 -8.28
C SER A 161 4.47 25.06 -7.64
N LYS A 162 3.80 24.00 -7.20
CA LYS A 162 2.50 24.04 -6.52
C LYS A 162 2.63 24.31 -5.01
N LEU A 163 3.81 24.07 -4.44
CA LEU A 163 4.07 24.23 -3.01
C LEU A 163 4.51 25.69 -2.71
N ASN A 164 3.79 26.36 -1.84
CA ASN A 164 4.13 27.72 -1.36
C ASN A 164 4.91 27.69 -0.05
N ARG A 165 5.48 26.54 0.32
CA ARG A 165 6.13 26.27 1.60
C ARG A 165 7.59 25.88 1.40
N LYS A 166 8.43 26.07 2.42
CA LYS A 166 9.84 25.65 2.37
C LYS A 166 9.93 24.16 2.12
N THR A 167 10.43 23.80 0.95
CA THR A 167 10.47 22.42 0.43
C THR A 167 11.90 21.98 0.22
N VAL A 168 12.19 20.72 0.56
CA VAL A 168 13.47 20.05 0.27
C VAL A 168 13.26 18.75 -0.47
N ARG A 169 14.21 18.40 -1.31
CA ARG A 169 14.31 17.05 -1.90
C ARG A 169 15.14 16.17 -0.98
N TYR A 170 14.72 14.94 -0.77
CA TYR A 170 15.38 14.03 0.19
C TYR A 170 16.85 13.80 -0.15
N THR A 171 17.18 13.62 -1.44
CA THR A 171 18.57 13.35 -1.88
C THR A 171 19.49 14.56 -1.76
N GLU A 172 18.95 15.78 -1.63
CA GLU A 172 19.69 17.04 -1.53
C GLU A 172 19.65 17.61 -0.11
N ALA A 173 18.85 17.01 0.79
CA ALA A 173 18.64 17.54 2.13
C ALA A 173 19.83 17.24 3.07
N THR A 174 20.11 18.18 3.94
CA THR A 174 20.91 17.98 5.16
C THR A 174 19.98 17.92 6.37
N PRO A 175 20.43 17.44 7.55
CA PRO A 175 19.61 17.49 8.77
C PRO A 175 19.07 18.89 9.08
N GLU A 176 19.88 19.93 8.83
CA GLU A 176 19.52 21.34 9.10
C GLU A 176 18.42 21.79 8.13
N THR A 177 18.58 21.56 6.82
CA THR A 177 17.59 21.95 5.82
C THR A 177 16.30 21.14 5.95
N ALA A 178 16.39 19.86 6.32
CA ALA A 178 15.24 19.02 6.61
C ALA A 178 14.44 19.53 7.83
N ALA A 179 15.12 19.88 8.93
CA ALA A 179 14.46 20.40 10.14
C ALA A 179 13.67 21.70 9.87
N GLU A 180 14.20 22.56 8.99
CA GLU A 180 13.57 23.83 8.61
C GLU A 180 12.46 23.71 7.56
N ALA A 181 12.45 22.61 6.82
CA ALA A 181 11.47 22.40 5.77
C ALA A 181 10.07 22.14 6.34
N GLN A 182 9.07 22.51 5.57
CA GLN A 182 7.66 22.22 5.81
C GLN A 182 7.15 21.11 4.87
N CYS A 183 7.88 20.89 3.78
CA CYS A 183 7.59 19.86 2.81
C CYS A 183 8.88 19.10 2.45
N MET A 184 8.80 17.77 2.34
CA MET A 184 9.90 16.93 1.88
C MET A 184 9.43 16.08 0.72
N ILE A 185 10.12 16.16 -0.42
CA ILE A 185 9.85 15.33 -1.59
C ILE A 185 10.85 14.18 -1.60
N ILE A 186 10.35 12.95 -1.64
CA ILE A 186 11.16 11.73 -1.72
C ILE A 186 11.45 11.45 -3.20
N ASP A 187 12.63 11.79 -3.61
CA ASP A 187 13.11 11.70 -4.98
C ASP A 187 14.03 10.50 -5.23
N CYS A 188 13.86 9.45 -4.44
CA CYS A 188 14.57 8.16 -4.57
C CYS A 188 13.68 6.98 -4.26
N PHE A 189 14.07 5.78 -4.74
CA PHE A 189 13.32 4.55 -4.52
C PHE A 189 13.69 3.84 -3.22
N GLY A 190 12.78 2.96 -2.75
CA GLY A 190 13.04 2.00 -1.68
C GLY A 190 12.84 2.51 -0.25
N LEU A 191 12.36 3.74 -0.07
CA LEU A 191 12.15 4.32 1.27
C LEU A 191 10.69 4.37 1.70
N LEU A 192 9.74 4.36 0.77
CA LEU A 192 8.33 4.68 1.02
C LEU A 192 7.72 3.83 2.14
N SER A 193 7.92 2.52 2.11
CA SER A 193 7.37 1.61 3.12
C SER A 193 7.83 1.95 4.56
N SER A 194 9.06 2.48 4.71
CA SER A 194 9.58 2.94 6.01
C SER A 194 9.15 4.37 6.35
N ILE A 195 8.91 5.21 5.34
CA ILE A 195 8.52 6.61 5.55
C ILE A 195 7.12 6.72 6.15
N TYR A 196 6.20 5.83 5.83
CA TYR A 196 4.87 5.81 6.44
C TYR A 196 4.89 5.72 7.97
N HIS A 197 5.96 5.17 8.56
CA HIS A 197 6.18 5.14 10.01
C HIS A 197 6.20 6.53 10.66
N TYR A 198 6.62 7.54 9.92
CA TYR A 198 6.78 8.91 10.44
C TYR A 198 5.52 9.76 10.30
N GLY A 199 4.50 9.25 9.62
CA GLY A 199 3.22 9.92 9.42
C GLY A 199 2.20 9.66 10.52
N GLU A 200 1.36 10.62 10.82
CA GLU A 200 0.12 10.47 11.58
C GLU A 200 -1.04 10.08 10.68
N VAL A 201 -0.98 10.46 9.40
CA VAL A 201 -1.96 10.11 8.37
C VAL A 201 -1.21 9.77 7.09
N ALA A 202 -1.65 8.75 6.38
CA ALA A 202 -1.11 8.33 5.10
C ALA A 202 -2.11 8.53 3.96
N TYR A 203 -1.59 8.83 2.79
CA TYR A 203 -2.31 8.82 1.51
C TYR A 203 -1.64 7.84 0.56
N VAL A 204 -2.43 7.02 -0.11
CA VAL A 204 -1.95 6.10 -1.15
C VAL A 204 -2.53 6.50 -2.50
N GLY A 205 -1.65 6.93 -3.39
CA GLY A 205 -2.00 7.49 -4.69
C GLY A 205 -2.51 6.49 -5.71
N GLY A 206 -2.90 7.04 -6.88
CA GLY A 206 -3.40 6.30 -8.04
C GLY A 206 -4.92 6.15 -8.09
N GLY A 207 -5.62 6.47 -7.01
CA GLY A 207 -7.06 6.29 -6.91
C GLY A 207 -7.91 7.22 -7.78
N PHE A 208 -7.33 8.27 -8.33
CA PHE A 208 -7.96 9.14 -9.33
C PHE A 208 -7.56 8.79 -10.77
N GLY A 209 -6.78 7.72 -10.96
CA GLY A 209 -6.31 7.22 -12.25
C GLY A 209 -6.66 5.75 -12.47
N VAL A 210 -5.65 4.94 -12.77
CA VAL A 210 -5.80 3.53 -13.13
C VAL A 210 -6.13 2.60 -11.96
N GLY A 211 -6.03 3.08 -10.72
CA GLY A 211 -6.30 2.35 -9.48
C GLY A 211 -5.23 2.61 -8.43
N ILE A 212 -5.61 2.39 -7.18
CA ILE A 212 -4.75 2.63 -6.02
C ILE A 212 -3.53 1.71 -5.98
N HIS A 213 -2.46 2.21 -5.37
CA HIS A 213 -1.29 1.42 -5.03
C HIS A 213 -1.50 0.58 -3.75
N ASN A 214 -0.43 0.00 -3.20
CA ASN A 214 -0.50 -0.92 -2.07
C ASN A 214 -0.82 -0.20 -0.74
N VAL A 215 -2.06 -0.26 -0.30
CA VAL A 215 -2.53 0.36 0.95
C VAL A 215 -1.96 -0.31 2.22
N LEU A 216 -1.52 -1.56 2.12
CA LEU A 216 -1.02 -2.31 3.27
C LEU A 216 0.31 -1.76 3.80
N GLU A 217 1.12 -1.15 2.92
CA GLU A 217 2.40 -0.54 3.30
C GLU A 217 2.23 0.64 4.26
N ALA A 218 1.12 1.36 4.13
CA ALA A 218 0.74 2.43 5.06
C ALA A 218 0.02 1.86 6.29
N ALA A 219 -1.01 1.04 6.08
CA ALA A 219 -1.87 0.53 7.13
C ALA A 219 -1.12 -0.25 8.23
N VAL A 220 -0.04 -0.95 7.88
CA VAL A 220 0.78 -1.73 8.81
C VAL A 220 1.37 -0.87 9.96
N TRP A 221 1.51 0.44 9.75
CA TRP A 221 2.07 1.39 10.71
C TRP A 221 1.05 1.94 11.72
N ASN A 222 -0.18 1.44 11.71
CA ASN A 222 -1.29 1.92 12.54
C ASN A 222 -1.60 3.41 12.28
N VAL A 223 -1.56 3.81 11.02
CA VAL A 223 -1.97 5.14 10.57
C VAL A 223 -3.22 5.03 9.71
N PRO A 224 -4.19 5.97 9.81
CA PRO A 224 -5.33 5.99 8.90
C PRO A 224 -4.87 6.24 7.48
N VAL A 225 -5.53 5.60 6.51
CA VAL A 225 -5.12 5.63 5.11
C VAL A 225 -6.18 6.30 4.24
N PHE A 226 -5.79 7.38 3.56
CA PHE A 226 -6.60 7.99 2.49
C PHE A 226 -6.29 7.38 1.13
N PHE A 227 -7.30 7.29 0.28
CA PHE A 227 -7.12 6.98 -1.14
C PHE A 227 -8.34 7.41 -1.97
N GLY A 228 -8.15 7.56 -3.29
CA GLY A 228 -9.18 7.97 -4.22
C GLY A 228 -10.18 6.86 -4.58
N PRO A 229 -11.23 7.19 -5.39
CA PRO A 229 -12.42 6.36 -5.57
C PRO A 229 -12.21 5.12 -6.46
N ASN A 230 -11.12 5.05 -7.25
CA ASN A 230 -10.87 3.89 -8.10
C ASN A 230 -10.20 2.75 -7.33
N ASN A 231 -10.88 2.26 -6.28
CA ASN A 231 -10.40 1.26 -5.36
C ASN A 231 -11.25 -0.03 -5.32
N LYS A 232 -12.40 -0.08 -6.00
CA LYS A 232 -13.39 -1.17 -5.91
C LYS A 232 -12.86 -2.55 -6.32
N ARG A 233 -11.82 -2.62 -7.15
CA ARG A 233 -11.20 -3.88 -7.59
C ARG A 233 -10.19 -4.44 -6.58
N PHE A 234 -9.83 -3.67 -5.56
CA PHE A 234 -8.82 -4.00 -4.57
C PHE A 234 -9.49 -4.47 -3.28
N GLN A 235 -9.52 -5.78 -3.07
CA GLN A 235 -10.21 -6.39 -1.93
C GLN A 235 -9.66 -5.87 -0.60
N GLU A 236 -8.35 -5.71 -0.50
CA GLU A 236 -7.67 -5.18 0.68
C GLU A 236 -8.12 -3.75 1.02
N ALA A 237 -8.34 -2.89 0.02
CA ALA A 237 -8.82 -1.54 0.24
C ALA A 237 -10.28 -1.51 0.70
N GLN A 238 -11.14 -2.34 0.08
CA GLN A 238 -12.54 -2.45 0.49
C GLN A 238 -12.68 -2.96 1.92
N GLN A 239 -11.88 -3.95 2.30
CA GLN A 239 -11.87 -4.47 3.66
C GLN A 239 -11.29 -3.47 4.67
N LEU A 240 -10.28 -2.70 4.27
CA LEU A 240 -9.70 -1.64 5.09
C LEU A 240 -10.70 -0.50 5.34
N LEU A 241 -11.49 -0.11 4.33
CA LEU A 241 -12.62 0.83 4.49
C LEU A 241 -13.67 0.26 5.46
N ALA A 242 -14.08 -0.99 5.26
CA ALA A 242 -15.07 -1.65 6.10
C ALA A 242 -14.63 -1.79 7.56
N SER A 243 -13.33 -1.96 7.82
CA SER A 243 -12.76 -1.97 9.17
C SER A 243 -12.77 -0.59 9.84
N GLY A 244 -12.92 0.48 9.07
CA GLY A 244 -12.77 1.87 9.53
C GLY A 244 -11.32 2.31 9.68
N GLY A 245 -10.36 1.59 9.07
CA GLY A 245 -8.94 1.95 9.04
C GLY A 245 -8.54 2.87 7.89
N ALA A 246 -9.48 3.15 6.97
CA ALA A 246 -9.24 4.03 5.82
C ALA A 246 -10.43 4.94 5.54
N VAL A 247 -10.18 5.97 4.74
CA VAL A 247 -11.18 6.92 4.24
C VAL A 247 -11.03 7.07 2.73
N GLU A 248 -12.12 6.80 1.99
CA GLU A 248 -12.19 7.12 0.57
C GLU A 248 -12.46 8.61 0.39
N ILE A 249 -11.72 9.24 -0.51
CA ILE A 249 -11.97 10.62 -0.93
C ILE A 249 -12.33 10.66 -2.42
N THR A 250 -13.25 11.55 -2.79
CA THR A 250 -13.71 11.71 -4.17
C THR A 250 -13.27 13.03 -4.80
N ASP A 251 -12.93 14.00 -3.97
CA ASP A 251 -12.57 15.36 -4.36
C ASP A 251 -11.87 16.11 -3.21
N TYR A 252 -11.55 17.39 -3.45
CA TYR A 252 -10.96 18.26 -2.44
C TYR A 252 -11.85 18.42 -1.20
N ASN A 253 -13.16 18.59 -1.36
CA ASN A 253 -14.07 18.85 -0.23
C ASN A 253 -14.17 17.64 0.72
N SER A 254 -14.22 16.43 0.15
CA SER A 254 -14.21 15.19 0.93
C SER A 254 -12.89 14.99 1.67
N PHE A 255 -11.75 15.35 1.03
CA PHE A 255 -10.43 15.33 1.67
C PHE A 255 -10.34 16.36 2.81
N ASP A 256 -10.70 17.61 2.53
CA ASP A 256 -10.70 18.71 3.50
C ASP A 256 -11.51 18.37 4.74
N SER A 257 -12.76 17.90 4.55
CA SER A 257 -13.64 17.52 5.65
C SER A 257 -13.06 16.41 6.53
N ALA A 258 -12.51 15.37 5.90
CA ALA A 258 -11.95 14.24 6.63
C ALA A 258 -10.63 14.59 7.32
N MET A 259 -9.75 15.35 6.64
CA MET A 259 -8.48 15.79 7.21
C MET A 259 -8.69 16.78 8.37
N THR A 260 -9.59 17.75 8.22
CA THR A 260 -9.98 18.67 9.30
C THR A 260 -10.51 17.93 10.52
N ARG A 261 -11.29 16.86 10.30
CA ARG A 261 -11.73 15.99 11.41
C ARG A 261 -10.55 15.30 12.10
N PHE A 262 -9.59 14.73 11.35
CA PHE A 262 -8.39 14.14 11.94
C PHE A 262 -7.53 15.15 12.71
N MET A 263 -7.50 16.40 12.27
CA MET A 263 -6.79 17.49 12.96
C MET A 263 -7.43 17.82 14.31
N ASN A 264 -8.75 17.79 14.41
CA ASN A 264 -9.53 18.22 15.56
C ASN A 264 -9.93 17.09 16.51
N ASP A 265 -9.92 15.83 16.06
CA ASP A 265 -10.31 14.64 16.83
C ASP A 265 -9.18 13.62 16.87
N GLU A 266 -8.24 13.82 17.80
CA GLU A 266 -7.10 12.92 18.00
C GLU A 266 -7.52 11.50 18.37
N LYS A 267 -8.64 11.34 19.08
CA LYS A 267 -9.18 10.04 19.44
C LYS A 267 -9.60 9.28 18.20
N TRP A 268 -10.35 9.93 17.31
CA TRP A 268 -10.78 9.32 16.04
C TRP A 268 -9.58 8.97 15.15
N LEU A 269 -8.58 9.85 15.06
CA LEU A 269 -7.34 9.60 14.33
C LEU A 269 -6.65 8.32 14.83
N LYS A 270 -6.48 8.18 16.14
CA LYS A 270 -5.85 7.00 16.76
C LYS A 270 -6.68 5.73 16.58
N GLU A 271 -8.01 5.81 16.70
CA GLU A 271 -8.92 4.68 16.48
C GLU A 271 -8.86 4.18 15.04
N CYS A 272 -8.90 5.08 14.06
CA CYS A 272 -8.73 4.74 12.65
C CYS A 272 -7.39 4.06 12.39
N GLY A 273 -6.31 4.62 12.90
CA GLY A 273 -4.97 4.05 12.75
C GLY A 273 -4.85 2.66 13.38
N SER A 274 -5.38 2.47 14.59
CA SER A 274 -5.40 1.15 15.25
C SER A 274 -6.13 0.12 14.41
N LYS A 275 -7.32 0.46 13.91
CA LYS A 275 -8.11 -0.42 13.04
C LYS A 275 -7.36 -0.79 11.75
N ALA A 276 -6.59 0.15 11.17
CA ALA A 276 -5.76 -0.13 10.00
C ALA A 276 -4.69 -1.19 10.30
N GLY A 277 -3.95 -1.03 11.38
CA GLY A 277 -2.93 -1.99 11.78
C GLY A 277 -3.48 -3.33 12.23
N GLU A 278 -4.59 -3.35 12.97
CA GLU A 278 -5.28 -4.56 13.40
C GLU A 278 -5.79 -5.37 12.20
N TYR A 279 -6.36 -4.69 11.20
CA TYR A 279 -6.75 -5.32 9.95
C TYR A 279 -5.58 -6.05 9.29
N VAL A 280 -4.42 -5.40 9.14
CA VAL A 280 -3.23 -6.03 8.55
C VAL A 280 -2.81 -7.25 9.35
N LYS A 281 -2.71 -7.16 10.67
CA LYS A 281 -2.32 -8.27 11.56
C LYS A 281 -3.30 -9.44 11.48
N SER A 282 -4.60 -9.18 11.40
CA SER A 282 -5.64 -10.21 11.37
C SER A 282 -5.63 -11.06 10.09
N LYS A 283 -4.96 -10.59 9.02
CA LYS A 283 -4.88 -11.27 7.72
C LYS A 283 -3.53 -11.92 7.44
N ALA A 284 -2.60 -11.85 8.37
CA ALA A 284 -1.28 -12.48 8.26
C ALA A 284 -1.36 -14.01 8.45
N GLY A 285 -0.30 -14.70 8.04
CA GLY A 285 -0.13 -16.15 8.15
C GLY A 285 -0.19 -16.91 6.83
N ALA A 286 -0.46 -16.22 5.72
CA ALA A 286 -0.54 -16.86 4.40
C ALA A 286 0.77 -17.54 3.97
N THR A 287 1.91 -16.92 4.28
CA THR A 287 3.23 -17.45 3.92
C THR A 287 3.53 -18.77 4.62
N ASP A 288 3.20 -18.89 5.91
CA ASP A 288 3.42 -20.11 6.69
C ASP A 288 2.57 -21.28 6.16
N ILE A 289 1.31 -21.02 5.80
CA ILE A 289 0.42 -22.01 5.18
C ILE A 289 1.03 -22.51 3.87
N VAL A 290 1.44 -21.59 3.00
CA VAL A 290 2.05 -21.92 1.71
C VAL A 290 3.31 -22.77 1.88
N LEU A 291 4.22 -22.37 2.75
CA LEU A 291 5.47 -23.10 2.99
C LEU A 291 5.21 -24.48 3.59
N LYS A 292 4.36 -24.58 4.60
CA LYS A 292 4.03 -25.84 5.26
C LYS A 292 3.46 -26.87 4.27
N GLU A 293 2.49 -26.47 3.46
CA GLU A 293 1.83 -27.40 2.54
C GLU A 293 2.70 -27.70 1.29
N SER A 294 3.46 -26.72 0.78
CA SER A 294 4.28 -26.94 -0.44
C SER A 294 5.58 -27.69 -0.17
N LEU A 295 6.14 -27.58 1.04
CA LEU A 295 7.40 -28.21 1.43
C LEU A 295 7.20 -29.47 2.29
N HIS A 296 5.92 -29.79 2.66
CA HIS A 296 5.58 -30.92 3.52
C HIS A 296 6.31 -30.90 4.87
N ILE A 297 6.47 -29.68 5.47
CA ILE A 297 7.13 -29.43 6.77
C ILE A 297 6.07 -29.16 7.86
#